data_c7d274bfa6688539b4beec88e7c01c44
#
_entry.id   c7d274bfa6688539b4beec88e7c01c44
#
_cell.length_a   1.000
_cell.length_b   1.000
_cell.length_c   1.000
_cell.angle_alpha   90.00
_cell.angle_beta   90.00
_cell.angle_gamma   90.00
#
_symmetry.space_group_name_H-M   'P 1'
#
loop_
_entity.id
_entity.type
_entity.pdbx_description
1 polymer ?
#
loop_
_entity_poly.entity_id
_entity_poly.type
_entity_poly.pdbx_seq_one_letter_code
_entity_poly.pdbx_strand_id
1 'polypeptide(L)'
;MSASLAALSPEVRQYLVVTGNYWAFTLTDGALRMLVVLHFHGLGYTPLEVALLFLFYEIFGVITNLLGGWLGARLGLNTTMNVGLLLQVVALAMLLLPPESLTVTWVMAAQALSGIAKDLNKMSAKSAIKLLVPADAQGALYRWVALLTGSKNALKGFGFFLGGVLLTALGFTLAVGVMCAALFVVWVFSLLVLRRDLGKSTAKPKFRHVFTKSRSINLLSAARLFLFAARDVWFVVALPVYLSS
;
A
#
# COMPACT_ATOMS: atom_id res chain seq x y z
N MET A 1 28.14 1.00 9.05
CA MET A 1 26.99 0.64 8.17
C MET A 1 26.91 1.54 6.91
N SER A 2 27.36 2.77 6.92
CA SER A 2 27.34 3.70 5.77
C SER A 2 28.32 3.35 4.62
N ALA A 3 29.49 2.80 4.91
CA ALA A 3 30.49 2.43 3.89
C ALA A 3 30.07 1.25 2.99
N SER A 4 29.19 0.37 3.47
CA SER A 4 28.71 -0.81 2.74
C SER A 4 27.69 -0.47 1.64
N LEU A 5 26.84 0.55 1.82
CA LEU A 5 25.86 0.96 0.82
C LEU A 5 26.47 1.71 -0.38
N ALA A 6 27.61 2.38 -0.17
CA ALA A 6 28.33 3.07 -1.25
C ALA A 6 29.02 2.10 -2.22
N ALA A 7 29.30 0.88 -1.79
CA ALA A 7 29.94 -0.18 -2.61
C ALA A 7 28.93 -0.95 -3.48
N LEU A 8 27.60 -0.76 -3.29
CA LEU A 8 26.58 -1.44 -4.08
C LEU A 8 26.34 -0.76 -5.43
N SER A 9 25.97 -1.54 -6.44
CA SER A 9 25.58 -0.98 -7.73
C SER A 9 24.40 -0.03 -7.58
N PRO A 10 24.28 1.00 -8.43
CA PRO A 10 23.16 1.96 -8.37
C PRO A 10 21.78 1.28 -8.44
N GLU A 11 21.66 0.18 -9.18
CA GLU A 11 20.42 -0.59 -9.34
C GLU A 11 20.03 -1.28 -8.03
N VAL A 12 21.00 -1.94 -7.37
CA VAL A 12 20.78 -2.60 -6.07
C VAL A 12 20.41 -1.57 -5.00
N ARG A 13 21.04 -0.41 -4.99
CA ARG A 13 20.69 0.67 -4.07
C ARG A 13 19.27 1.16 -4.29
N GLN A 14 18.86 1.38 -5.55
CA GLN A 14 17.48 1.76 -5.87
C GLN A 14 16.48 0.67 -5.47
N TYR A 15 16.82 -0.61 -5.71
CA TYR A 15 15.99 -1.72 -5.26
C TYR A 15 15.78 -1.74 -3.74
N LEU A 16 16.85 -1.55 -2.97
CA LEU A 16 16.76 -1.54 -1.50
C LEU A 16 15.88 -0.38 -0.99
N VAL A 17 16.00 0.81 -1.59
CA VAL A 17 15.16 1.96 -1.21
C VAL A 17 13.70 1.74 -1.59
N VAL A 18 13.42 1.24 -2.80
CA VAL A 18 12.05 0.91 -3.24
C VAL A 18 11.43 -0.16 -2.34
N THR A 19 12.20 -1.19 -1.99
CA THR A 19 11.74 -2.26 -1.10
C THR A 19 11.51 -1.74 0.32
N GLY A 20 12.42 -0.95 0.86
CA GLY A 20 12.31 -0.33 2.18
C GLY A 20 11.08 0.59 2.29
N ASN A 21 10.85 1.42 1.29
CA ASN A 21 9.65 2.27 1.20
C ASN A 21 8.37 1.43 1.21
N TYR A 22 8.36 0.35 0.41
CA TYR A 22 7.21 -0.54 0.35
C TYR A 22 6.97 -1.30 1.66
N TRP A 23 8.05 -1.66 2.37
CA TRP A 23 7.96 -2.28 3.69
C TRP A 23 7.41 -1.31 4.74
N ALA A 24 7.95 -0.10 4.80
CA ALA A 24 7.47 0.93 5.73
C ALA A 24 5.99 1.25 5.49
N PHE A 25 5.61 1.39 4.21
CA PHE A 25 4.21 1.56 3.83
C PHE A 25 3.34 0.37 4.29
N THR A 26 3.76 -0.87 3.99
CA THR A 26 2.97 -2.08 4.31
C THR A 26 2.80 -2.26 5.81
N LEU A 27 3.84 -1.93 6.58
CA LEU A 27 3.80 -1.99 8.04
C LEU A 27 2.79 -0.99 8.61
N THR A 28 2.87 0.27 8.17
CA THR A 28 1.95 1.33 8.61
C THR A 28 0.51 1.10 8.14
N ASP A 29 0.29 0.57 6.93
CA ASP A 29 -1.03 0.21 6.42
C ASP A 29 -1.67 -0.92 7.25
N GLY A 30 -0.89 -1.96 7.59
CA GLY A 30 -1.35 -3.03 8.47
C GLY A 30 -1.68 -2.54 9.89
N ALA A 31 -0.78 -1.74 10.48
CA ALA A 31 -0.98 -1.18 11.81
C ALA A 31 -2.20 -0.24 11.86
N LEU A 32 -2.37 0.62 10.87
CA LEU A 32 -3.51 1.52 10.78
C LEU A 32 -4.84 0.76 10.72
N ARG A 33 -4.90 -0.31 9.93
CA ARG A 33 -6.12 -1.14 9.87
C ARG A 33 -6.51 -1.69 11.23
N MET A 34 -5.56 -2.26 11.97
CA MET A 34 -5.85 -2.80 13.30
C MET A 34 -6.21 -1.71 14.29
N LEU A 35 -5.50 -0.56 14.26
CA LEU A 35 -5.82 0.61 15.07
C LEU A 35 -7.27 1.08 14.87
N VAL A 36 -7.70 1.24 13.62
CA VAL A 36 -9.07 1.67 13.29
C VAL A 36 -10.08 0.62 13.74
N VAL A 37 -9.85 -0.66 13.44
CA VAL A 37 -10.76 -1.74 13.83
C VAL A 37 -10.96 -1.77 15.35
N LEU A 38 -9.87 -1.84 16.12
CA LEU A 38 -9.94 -1.97 17.58
C LEU A 38 -10.48 -0.69 18.24
N HIS A 39 -10.07 0.48 17.76
CA HIS A 39 -10.52 1.75 18.32
C HIS A 39 -12.03 1.96 18.14
N PHE A 40 -12.55 1.81 16.93
CA PHE A 40 -13.98 2.02 16.66
C PHE A 40 -14.84 0.89 17.26
N HIS A 41 -14.35 -0.34 17.29
CA HIS A 41 -15.02 -1.40 18.04
C HIS A 41 -15.09 -1.09 19.55
N GLY A 42 -14.02 -0.58 20.12
CA GLY A 42 -13.97 -0.12 21.52
C GLY A 42 -14.92 1.07 21.81
N LEU A 43 -15.27 1.88 20.82
CA LEU A 43 -16.28 2.93 20.89
C LEU A 43 -17.73 2.40 20.77
N GLY A 44 -17.92 1.08 20.60
CA GLY A 44 -19.24 0.44 20.52
C GLY A 44 -19.79 0.26 19.09
N TYR A 45 -18.98 0.50 18.06
CA TYR A 45 -19.37 0.21 16.69
C TYR A 45 -19.51 -1.30 16.48
N THR A 46 -20.58 -1.72 15.81
CA THR A 46 -20.79 -3.12 15.43
C THR A 46 -19.74 -3.58 14.39
N PRO A 47 -19.47 -4.88 14.30
CA PRO A 47 -18.54 -5.41 13.29
C PRO A 47 -18.86 -4.98 11.85
N LEU A 48 -20.15 -4.85 11.50
CA LEU A 48 -20.58 -4.37 10.19
C LEU A 48 -20.20 -2.90 9.97
N GLU A 49 -20.47 -2.04 10.94
CA GLU A 49 -20.11 -0.62 10.86
C GLU A 49 -18.60 -0.43 10.74
N VAL A 50 -17.81 -1.18 11.51
CA VAL A 50 -16.35 -1.17 11.38
C VAL A 50 -15.91 -1.64 9.98
N ALA A 51 -16.54 -2.68 9.43
CA ALA A 51 -16.24 -3.15 8.07
C ALA A 51 -16.57 -2.07 7.02
N LEU A 52 -17.66 -1.32 7.19
CA LEU A 52 -18.06 -0.24 6.30
C LEU A 52 -17.07 0.94 6.30
N LEU A 53 -16.33 1.18 7.38
CA LEU A 53 -15.26 2.20 7.41
C LEU A 53 -14.18 1.94 6.33
N PHE A 54 -13.98 0.68 5.95
CA PHE A 54 -13.03 0.29 4.91
C PHE A 54 -13.62 0.17 3.50
N LEU A 55 -14.91 0.42 3.33
CA LEU A 55 -15.57 0.30 2.02
C LEU A 55 -14.87 1.15 0.95
N PHE A 56 -14.60 2.42 1.26
CA PHE A 56 -13.93 3.33 0.34
C PHE A 56 -12.46 2.96 0.13
N TYR A 57 -11.78 2.41 1.13
CA TYR A 57 -10.43 1.88 0.96
C TYR A 57 -10.37 0.81 -0.15
N GLU A 58 -11.30 -0.12 -0.16
CA GLU A 58 -11.30 -1.18 -1.17
C GLU A 58 -11.80 -0.67 -2.54
N ILE A 59 -12.85 0.15 -2.59
CA ILE A 59 -13.37 0.72 -3.85
C ILE A 59 -12.30 1.55 -4.55
N PHE A 60 -11.70 2.52 -3.87
CA PHE A 60 -10.67 3.37 -4.45
C PHE A 60 -9.37 2.60 -4.71
N GLY A 61 -9.07 1.57 -3.93
CA GLY A 61 -7.99 0.63 -4.22
C GLY A 61 -8.18 -0.08 -5.56
N VAL A 62 -9.37 -0.61 -5.84
CA VAL A 62 -9.69 -1.26 -7.13
C VAL A 62 -9.52 -0.28 -8.30
N ILE A 63 -10.09 0.93 -8.18
CA ILE A 63 -9.97 1.98 -9.20
C ILE A 63 -8.50 2.33 -9.44
N THR A 64 -7.74 2.53 -8.38
CA THR A 64 -6.32 2.89 -8.46
C THR A 64 -5.47 1.76 -9.04
N ASN A 65 -5.79 0.51 -8.72
CA ASN A 65 -5.08 -0.64 -9.30
C ASN A 65 -5.28 -0.73 -10.82
N LEU A 66 -6.48 -0.37 -11.30
CA LEU A 66 -6.77 -0.29 -12.74
C LEU A 66 -5.97 0.83 -13.43
N LEU A 67 -5.88 2.00 -12.79
CA LEU A 67 -5.24 3.19 -13.37
C LEU A 67 -3.73 3.27 -13.09
N GLY A 68 -3.24 2.55 -12.10
CA GLY A 68 -1.89 2.68 -11.57
C GLY A 68 -0.80 2.41 -12.61
N GLY A 69 -0.99 1.43 -13.49
CA GLY A 69 -0.05 1.16 -14.59
C GLY A 69 0.10 2.34 -15.55
N TRP A 70 -1.00 2.99 -15.90
CA TRP A 70 -1.00 4.19 -16.73
C TRP A 70 -0.34 5.38 -16.01
N LEU A 71 -0.64 5.59 -14.73
CA LEU A 71 -0.01 6.63 -13.91
C LEU A 71 1.51 6.42 -13.81
N GLY A 72 1.95 5.20 -13.51
CA GLY A 72 3.37 4.86 -13.41
C GLY A 72 4.13 5.07 -14.71
N ALA A 73 3.54 4.71 -15.85
CA ALA A 73 4.14 4.94 -17.15
C ALA A 73 4.19 6.43 -17.54
N ARG A 74 3.26 7.24 -17.05
CA ARG A 74 3.17 8.69 -17.37
C ARG A 74 4.02 9.55 -16.45
N LEU A 75 4.03 9.27 -15.15
CA LEU A 75 4.68 10.07 -14.11
C LEU A 75 6.06 9.52 -13.73
N GLY A 76 6.31 8.24 -14.00
CA GLY A 76 7.44 7.48 -13.48
C GLY A 76 7.06 6.71 -12.22
N LEU A 77 7.65 5.53 -12.05
CA LEU A 77 7.29 4.60 -10.95
C LEU A 77 7.69 5.17 -9.59
N ASN A 78 8.88 5.75 -9.47
CA ASN A 78 9.36 6.31 -8.21
C ASN A 78 8.56 7.57 -7.82
N THR A 79 8.17 8.39 -8.78
CA THR A 79 7.26 9.53 -8.53
C THR A 79 5.89 9.04 -8.05
N THR A 80 5.35 8.01 -8.68
CA THR A 80 4.05 7.41 -8.29
C THR A 80 4.12 6.78 -6.89
N MET A 81 5.26 6.16 -6.53
CA MET A 81 5.50 5.65 -5.18
C MET A 81 5.53 6.79 -4.14
N ASN A 82 6.26 7.88 -4.43
CA ASN A 82 6.32 9.03 -3.52
C ASN A 82 4.96 9.72 -3.34
N VAL A 83 4.15 9.80 -4.40
CA VAL A 83 2.76 10.26 -4.29
C VAL A 83 1.95 9.32 -3.38
N GLY A 84 2.10 8.01 -3.52
CA GLY A 84 1.45 7.05 -2.65
C GLY A 84 1.88 7.18 -1.18
N LEU A 85 3.18 7.36 -0.91
CA LEU A 85 3.67 7.60 0.47
C LEU A 85 3.09 8.90 1.05
N LEU A 86 3.06 9.98 0.28
CA LEU A 86 2.46 11.24 0.71
C LEU A 86 0.97 11.09 1.01
N LEU A 87 0.21 10.41 0.15
CA LEU A 87 -1.22 10.16 0.40
C LEU A 87 -1.46 9.38 1.69
N GLN A 88 -0.58 8.42 2.02
CA GLN A 88 -0.68 7.70 3.29
C GLN A 88 -0.35 8.60 4.48
N VAL A 89 0.64 9.48 4.37
CA VAL A 89 0.93 10.48 5.41
C VAL A 89 -0.26 11.41 5.62
N VAL A 90 -0.89 11.88 4.54
CA VAL A 90 -2.11 12.71 4.62
C VAL A 90 -3.27 11.93 5.25
N ALA A 91 -3.48 10.68 4.85
CA ALA A 91 -4.52 9.81 5.44
C ALA A 91 -4.33 9.64 6.95
N LEU A 92 -3.08 9.42 7.40
CA LEU A 92 -2.75 9.36 8.83
C LEU A 92 -2.98 10.70 9.52
N ALA A 93 -2.56 11.81 8.91
CA ALA A 93 -2.75 13.15 9.45
C ALA A 93 -4.24 13.51 9.60
N MET A 94 -5.10 13.08 8.68
CA MET A 94 -6.55 13.26 8.80
C MET A 94 -7.14 12.58 10.04
N LEU A 95 -6.54 11.53 10.54
CA LEU A 95 -6.99 10.80 11.74
C LEU A 95 -6.44 11.36 13.05
N LEU A 96 -5.59 12.40 12.99
CA LEU A 96 -5.07 13.12 14.18
C LEU A 96 -6.02 14.21 14.70
N LEU A 97 -7.16 14.41 14.05
CA LEU A 97 -8.17 15.36 14.51
C LEU A 97 -8.74 14.94 15.87
N PRO A 98 -9.30 15.91 16.64
CA PRO A 98 -9.99 15.61 17.87
C PRO A 98 -11.11 14.56 17.66
N PRO A 99 -11.38 13.69 18.65
CA PRO A 99 -12.37 12.61 18.51
C PRO A 99 -13.74 13.08 18.02
N GLU A 100 -14.17 14.29 18.44
CA GLU A 100 -15.45 14.88 18.05
C GLU A 100 -15.55 15.14 16.53
N SER A 101 -14.41 15.30 15.87
CA SER A 101 -14.31 15.55 14.42
C SER A 101 -14.14 14.26 13.61
N LEU A 102 -13.88 13.12 14.24
CA LEU A 102 -13.69 11.83 13.59
C LEU A 102 -15.04 11.19 13.21
N THR A 103 -15.82 11.87 12.39
CA THR A 103 -17.07 11.31 11.86
C THR A 103 -16.82 10.10 10.98
N VAL A 104 -17.79 9.21 10.83
CA VAL A 104 -17.71 8.02 9.95
C VAL A 104 -17.27 8.42 8.53
N THR A 105 -17.89 9.46 7.96
CA THR A 105 -17.55 9.95 6.62
C THR A 105 -16.10 10.43 6.52
N TRP A 106 -15.59 11.10 7.55
CA TRP A 106 -14.22 11.57 7.60
C TRP A 106 -13.21 10.41 7.64
N VAL A 107 -13.47 9.41 8.49
CA VAL A 107 -12.65 8.20 8.57
C VAL A 107 -12.69 7.42 7.25
N MET A 108 -13.87 7.29 6.63
CA MET A 108 -13.99 6.65 5.29
C MET A 108 -13.20 7.41 4.22
N ALA A 109 -13.17 8.76 4.27
CA ALA A 109 -12.35 9.56 3.35
C ALA A 109 -10.85 9.35 3.58
N ALA A 110 -10.38 9.30 4.82
CA ALA A 110 -9.00 8.96 5.16
C ALA A 110 -8.64 7.55 4.67
N GLN A 111 -9.53 6.57 4.86
CA GLN A 111 -9.35 5.20 4.37
C GLN A 111 -9.34 5.13 2.83
N ALA A 112 -10.13 5.97 2.14
CA ALA A 112 -10.08 6.08 0.67
C ALA A 112 -8.67 6.48 0.19
N LEU A 113 -8.07 7.51 0.79
CA LEU A 113 -6.70 7.94 0.48
C LEU A 113 -5.68 6.84 0.76
N SER A 114 -5.84 6.12 1.88
CA SER A 114 -4.97 4.99 2.23
C SER A 114 -5.10 3.85 1.21
N GLY A 115 -6.31 3.55 0.70
CA GLY A 115 -6.54 2.57 -0.36
C GLY A 115 -5.84 2.95 -1.68
N ILE A 116 -5.95 4.21 -2.09
CA ILE A 116 -5.24 4.75 -3.24
C ILE A 116 -3.72 4.61 -3.04
N ALA A 117 -3.22 5.06 -1.90
CA ALA A 117 -1.82 4.99 -1.51
C ALA A 117 -1.25 3.57 -1.59
N LYS A 118 -2.00 2.59 -1.08
CA LYS A 118 -1.65 1.16 -1.10
C LYS A 118 -1.39 0.66 -2.52
N ASP A 119 -2.32 0.91 -3.43
CA ASP A 119 -2.21 0.34 -4.77
C ASP A 119 -1.18 1.08 -5.64
N LEU A 120 -0.97 2.39 -5.44
CA LEU A 120 0.14 3.13 -6.05
C LEU A 120 1.51 2.59 -5.60
N ASN A 121 1.72 2.40 -4.29
CA ASN A 121 2.98 1.85 -3.76
C ASN A 121 3.22 0.41 -4.23
N LYS A 122 2.22 -0.45 -4.15
CA LYS A 122 2.29 -1.85 -4.58
C LYS A 122 2.65 -1.99 -6.07
N MET A 123 1.98 -1.22 -6.93
CA MET A 123 2.21 -1.24 -8.35
C MET A 123 3.60 -0.69 -8.69
N SER A 124 3.97 0.45 -8.10
CA SER A 124 5.28 1.07 -8.33
C SER A 124 6.43 0.17 -7.89
N ALA A 125 6.36 -0.42 -6.70
CA ALA A 125 7.40 -1.33 -6.20
C ALA A 125 7.59 -2.54 -7.12
N LYS A 126 6.51 -3.23 -7.49
CA LYS A 126 6.57 -4.41 -8.35
C LYS A 126 7.07 -4.11 -9.76
N SER A 127 6.70 -2.96 -10.31
CA SER A 127 7.12 -2.56 -11.65
C SER A 127 8.57 -2.05 -11.67
N ALA A 128 9.00 -1.33 -10.62
CA ALA A 128 10.37 -0.83 -10.49
C ALA A 128 11.40 -1.98 -10.47
N ILE A 129 11.12 -3.07 -9.77
CA ILE A 129 12.00 -4.24 -9.73
C ILE A 129 12.27 -4.80 -11.13
N LYS A 130 11.24 -4.88 -11.99
CA LYS A 130 11.38 -5.40 -13.35
C LYS A 130 12.31 -4.55 -14.22
N LEU A 131 12.43 -3.26 -13.91
CA LEU A 131 13.30 -2.33 -14.63
C LEU A 131 14.73 -2.27 -14.07
N LEU A 132 14.90 -2.67 -12.82
CA LEU A 132 16.19 -2.66 -12.13
C LEU A 132 17.00 -3.93 -12.37
N VAL A 133 16.35 -5.02 -12.77
CA VAL A 133 17.00 -6.30 -13.06
C VAL A 133 17.31 -6.39 -14.55
N PRO A 134 18.55 -6.76 -14.95
CA PRO A 134 18.91 -7.01 -16.33
C PRO A 134 18.00 -8.06 -16.99
N ALA A 135 17.71 -7.89 -18.29
CA ALA A 135 16.75 -8.73 -19.00
C ALA A 135 17.19 -10.21 -19.10
N ASP A 136 18.48 -10.48 -19.05
CA ASP A 136 19.11 -11.81 -19.06
C ASP A 136 19.14 -12.48 -17.68
N ALA A 137 18.92 -11.74 -16.60
CA ALA A 137 19.00 -12.22 -15.22
C ALA A 137 17.65 -12.70 -14.67
N GLN A 138 16.92 -13.60 -15.36
CA GLN A 138 15.60 -14.10 -14.98
C GLN A 138 15.56 -14.68 -13.55
N GLY A 139 16.61 -15.40 -13.14
CA GLY A 139 16.71 -15.95 -11.78
C GLY A 139 16.79 -14.87 -10.68
N ALA A 140 17.48 -13.76 -10.95
CA ALA A 140 17.53 -12.61 -10.03
C ALA A 140 16.16 -11.91 -9.94
N LEU A 141 15.49 -11.70 -11.07
CA LEU A 141 14.15 -11.14 -11.12
C LEU A 141 13.17 -11.95 -10.25
N TYR A 142 13.17 -13.28 -10.42
CA TYR A 142 12.32 -14.16 -9.63
C TYR A 142 12.60 -14.01 -8.12
N ARG A 143 13.87 -14.05 -7.70
CA ARG A 143 14.27 -13.91 -6.30
C ARG A 143 13.84 -12.57 -5.71
N TRP A 144 14.04 -11.47 -6.43
CA TRP A 144 13.70 -10.13 -5.94
C TRP A 144 12.17 -9.93 -5.82
N VAL A 145 11.41 -10.43 -6.79
CA VAL A 145 9.93 -10.39 -6.73
C VAL A 145 9.40 -11.31 -5.63
N ALA A 146 10.00 -12.49 -5.44
CA ALA A 146 9.62 -13.42 -4.37
C ALA A 146 9.91 -12.82 -2.98
N LEU A 147 11.09 -12.20 -2.80
CA LEU A 147 11.45 -11.52 -1.55
C LEU A 147 10.49 -10.36 -1.25
N LEU A 148 10.20 -9.50 -2.24
CA LEU A 148 9.26 -8.40 -2.06
C LEU A 148 7.87 -8.90 -1.68
N THR A 149 7.38 -9.95 -2.34
CA THR A 149 6.01 -10.46 -2.12
C THR A 149 5.91 -11.24 -0.80
N GLY A 150 6.90 -12.06 -0.49
CA GLY A 150 6.96 -12.84 0.75
C GLY A 150 7.09 -11.95 1.98
N SER A 151 8.05 -11.03 1.96
CA SER A 151 8.27 -10.07 3.06
C SER A 151 7.06 -9.16 3.29
N LYS A 152 6.38 -8.72 2.22
CA LYS A 152 5.13 -7.96 2.35
C LYS A 152 4.08 -8.68 3.19
N ASN A 153 3.87 -9.98 2.95
CA ASN A 153 2.84 -10.73 3.67
C ASN A 153 3.20 -10.88 5.16
N ALA A 154 4.47 -11.15 5.45
CA ALA A 154 4.98 -11.21 6.83
C ALA A 154 4.84 -9.85 7.54
N LEU A 155 5.24 -8.76 6.87
CA LEU A 155 5.15 -7.40 7.41
C LEU A 155 3.70 -6.94 7.62
N LYS A 156 2.77 -7.38 6.76
CA LYS A 156 1.35 -7.05 6.96
C LYS A 156 0.82 -7.71 8.25
N GLY A 157 1.15 -8.99 8.49
CA GLY A 157 0.79 -9.68 9.74
C GLY A 157 1.43 -9.02 10.97
N PHE A 158 2.74 -8.70 10.87
CA PHE A 158 3.43 -7.98 11.93
C PHE A 158 2.84 -6.58 12.16
N GLY A 159 2.42 -5.89 11.10
CA GLY A 159 1.74 -4.60 11.17
C GLY A 159 0.43 -4.68 11.98
N PHE A 160 -0.38 -5.71 11.78
CA PHE A 160 -1.59 -5.92 12.58
C PHE A 160 -1.27 -6.05 14.07
N PHE A 161 -0.28 -6.87 14.41
CA PHE A 161 0.18 -7.00 15.79
C PHE A 161 0.70 -5.67 16.35
N LEU A 162 1.54 -4.96 15.59
CA LEU A 162 2.07 -3.65 15.97
C LEU A 162 0.95 -2.64 16.21
N GLY A 163 -0.10 -2.63 15.39
CA GLY A 163 -1.26 -1.74 15.57
C GLY A 163 -1.97 -1.98 16.89
N GLY A 164 -2.16 -3.24 17.30
CA GLY A 164 -2.72 -3.59 18.61
C GLY A 164 -1.83 -3.12 19.77
N VAL A 165 -0.52 -3.38 19.69
CA VAL A 165 0.44 -2.95 20.70
C VAL A 165 0.50 -1.42 20.82
N LEU A 166 0.54 -0.70 19.69
CA LEU A 166 0.55 0.76 19.70
C LEU A 166 -0.73 1.34 20.31
N LEU A 167 -1.89 0.75 20.02
CA LEU A 167 -3.16 1.20 20.59
C LEU A 167 -3.17 1.05 22.11
N THR A 168 -2.73 -0.11 22.62
CA THR A 168 -2.73 -0.37 24.06
C THR A 168 -1.67 0.44 24.81
N ALA A 169 -0.52 0.69 24.21
CA ALA A 169 0.59 1.40 24.85
C ALA A 169 0.46 2.94 24.76
N LEU A 170 -0.03 3.47 23.66
CA LEU A 170 -0.01 4.91 23.37
C LEU A 170 -1.42 5.51 23.21
N GLY A 171 -2.44 4.68 23.04
CA GLY A 171 -3.76 5.14 22.60
C GLY A 171 -3.80 5.49 21.12
N PHE A 172 -5.00 5.80 20.60
CA PHE A 172 -5.23 5.99 19.16
C PHE A 172 -4.45 7.16 18.56
N THR A 173 -4.59 8.36 19.13
CA THR A 173 -4.02 9.59 18.55
C THR A 173 -2.50 9.59 18.53
N LEU A 174 -1.84 9.20 19.63
CA LEU A 174 -0.37 9.12 19.68
C LEU A 174 0.17 8.01 18.77
N ALA A 175 -0.50 6.86 18.71
CA ALA A 175 -0.11 5.76 17.81
C ALA A 175 -0.15 6.21 16.35
N VAL A 176 -1.24 6.85 15.92
CA VAL A 176 -1.35 7.43 14.56
C VAL A 176 -0.30 8.51 14.33
N GLY A 177 -0.05 9.38 15.31
CA GLY A 177 0.97 10.43 15.24
C GLY A 177 2.38 9.89 15.03
N VAL A 178 2.77 8.87 15.80
CA VAL A 178 4.07 8.18 15.65
C VAL A 178 4.21 7.54 14.26
N MET A 179 3.18 6.86 13.79
CA MET A 179 3.19 6.26 12.44
C MET A 179 3.27 7.32 11.34
N CYS A 180 2.52 8.43 11.48
CA CYS A 180 2.55 9.55 10.55
C CYS A 180 3.96 10.16 10.48
N ALA A 181 4.58 10.47 11.62
CA ALA A 181 5.94 11.03 11.68
C ALA A 181 6.98 10.06 11.10
N ALA A 182 6.92 8.78 11.45
CA ALA A 182 7.83 7.77 10.92
C ALA A 182 7.72 7.64 9.39
N LEU A 183 6.51 7.57 8.86
CA LEU A 183 6.29 7.47 7.41
C LEU A 183 6.66 8.76 6.68
N PHE A 184 6.45 9.93 7.30
CA PHE A 184 6.89 11.22 6.77
C PHE A 184 8.42 11.26 6.59
N VAL A 185 9.19 10.78 7.58
CA VAL A 185 10.65 10.66 7.47
C VAL A 185 11.05 9.74 6.32
N VAL A 186 10.39 8.60 6.17
CA VAL A 186 10.61 7.67 5.04
C VAL A 186 10.29 8.35 3.70
N TRP A 187 9.22 9.11 3.63
CA TRP A 187 8.84 9.86 2.43
C TRP A 187 9.89 10.91 2.04
N VAL A 188 10.35 11.71 3.00
CA VAL A 188 11.42 12.72 2.77
C VAL A 188 12.69 12.04 2.28
N PHE A 189 13.12 10.96 2.95
CA PHE A 189 14.27 10.17 2.51
C PHE A 189 14.10 9.63 1.10
N SER A 190 12.93 9.12 0.79
CA SER A 190 12.58 8.62 -0.54
C SER A 190 12.71 9.70 -1.63
N LEU A 191 12.23 10.91 -1.36
CA LEU A 191 12.35 12.05 -2.29
C LEU A 191 13.80 12.42 -2.61
N LEU A 192 14.70 12.26 -1.63
CA LEU A 192 16.12 12.62 -1.77
C LEU A 192 16.92 11.56 -2.52
N VAL A 193 16.54 10.28 -2.40
CA VAL A 193 17.36 9.15 -2.89
C VAL A 193 16.84 8.52 -4.17
N LEU A 194 15.51 8.49 -4.40
CA LEU A 194 14.95 7.83 -5.56
C LEU A 194 15.05 8.69 -6.84
N ARG A 195 15.50 8.06 -7.93
CA ARG A 195 15.52 8.68 -9.27
C ARG A 195 14.10 8.94 -9.77
N ARG A 196 13.80 10.17 -10.18
CA ARG A 196 12.44 10.57 -10.58
C ARG A 196 11.95 9.90 -11.87
N ASP A 197 12.85 9.61 -12.81
CA ASP A 197 12.48 9.18 -14.16
C ASP A 197 12.41 7.65 -14.35
N LEU A 198 12.59 6.85 -13.31
CA LEU A 198 12.51 5.40 -13.43
C LEU A 198 11.12 4.97 -13.95
N GLY A 199 11.09 4.25 -15.08
CA GLY A 199 9.87 3.70 -15.65
C GLY A 199 8.96 4.71 -16.39
N LYS A 200 9.41 5.96 -16.55
CA LYS A 200 8.68 6.96 -17.33
C LYS A 200 8.79 6.65 -18.81
N SER A 201 7.64 6.47 -19.45
CA SER A 201 7.59 6.21 -20.90
C SER A 201 7.83 7.49 -21.70
N THR A 202 8.70 7.43 -22.72
CA THR A 202 8.90 8.52 -23.69
C THR A 202 7.65 8.76 -24.53
N ALA A 203 6.93 7.70 -24.90
CA ALA A 203 5.62 7.79 -25.53
C ALA A 203 4.54 7.88 -24.45
N LYS A 204 4.01 9.06 -24.16
CA LYS A 204 2.95 9.27 -23.16
C LYS A 204 1.74 8.38 -23.48
N PRO A 205 1.46 7.32 -22.69
CA PRO A 205 0.38 6.40 -23.02
C PRO A 205 -0.98 7.12 -22.96
N LYS A 206 -1.82 6.89 -23.96
CA LYS A 206 -3.19 7.42 -23.98
C LYS A 206 -4.04 6.64 -22.96
N PHE A 207 -4.98 7.31 -22.31
CA PHE A 207 -5.87 6.70 -21.30
C PHE A 207 -6.62 5.47 -21.83
N ARG A 208 -7.01 5.47 -23.10
CA ARG A 208 -7.67 4.31 -23.73
C ARG A 208 -6.84 3.02 -23.72
N HIS A 209 -5.53 3.09 -23.46
CA HIS A 209 -4.65 1.92 -23.37
C HIS A 209 -4.72 1.23 -21.99
N VAL A 210 -5.46 1.77 -21.04
CA VAL A 210 -5.77 1.11 -19.76
C VAL A 210 -6.55 -0.19 -20.01
N PHE A 211 -7.44 -0.17 -21.01
CA PHE A 211 -8.18 -1.35 -21.43
C PHE A 211 -7.45 -2.06 -22.55
N THR A 212 -7.06 -3.31 -22.32
CA THR A 212 -6.41 -4.11 -23.36
C THR A 212 -7.39 -4.59 -24.42
N LYS A 213 -6.91 -4.70 -25.67
CA LYS A 213 -7.67 -5.31 -26.78
C LYS A 213 -7.59 -6.84 -26.77
N SER A 214 -6.73 -7.44 -25.96
CA SER A 214 -6.53 -8.90 -25.90
C SER A 214 -7.68 -9.55 -25.12
N ARG A 215 -8.45 -10.42 -25.80
CA ARG A 215 -9.51 -11.21 -25.18
C ARG A 215 -9.00 -12.10 -24.05
N SER A 216 -7.83 -12.71 -24.23
CA SER A 216 -7.23 -13.60 -23.22
C SER A 216 -6.88 -12.85 -21.93
N ILE A 217 -6.33 -11.63 -22.06
CA ILE A 217 -6.01 -10.79 -20.89
C ILE A 217 -7.28 -10.35 -20.18
N ASN A 218 -8.33 -9.97 -20.93
CA ASN A 218 -9.60 -9.55 -20.34
C ASN A 218 -10.29 -10.72 -19.62
N LEU A 219 -10.28 -11.92 -20.19
CA LEU A 219 -10.82 -13.12 -19.57
C LEU A 219 -10.07 -13.50 -18.29
N LEU A 220 -8.72 -13.46 -18.33
CA LEU A 220 -7.88 -13.69 -17.15
C LEU A 220 -8.15 -12.66 -16.05
N SER A 221 -8.32 -11.40 -16.42
CA SER A 221 -8.62 -10.31 -15.47
C SER A 221 -9.98 -10.50 -14.80
N ALA A 222 -11.00 -10.88 -15.58
CA ALA A 222 -12.34 -11.21 -15.06
C ALA A 222 -12.29 -12.43 -14.13
N ALA A 223 -11.63 -13.50 -14.53
CA ALA A 223 -11.49 -14.71 -13.70
C ALA A 223 -10.79 -14.39 -12.36
N ARG A 224 -9.74 -13.57 -12.39
CA ARG A 224 -9.05 -13.12 -11.15
C ARG A 224 -9.93 -12.25 -10.27
N LEU A 225 -10.76 -11.37 -10.86
CA LEU A 225 -11.69 -10.54 -10.09
C LEU A 225 -12.65 -11.41 -9.28
N PHE A 226 -13.31 -12.40 -9.91
CA PHE A 226 -14.23 -13.30 -9.23
C PHE A 226 -13.52 -14.18 -8.18
N LEU A 227 -12.33 -14.69 -8.50
CA LEU A 227 -11.56 -15.52 -7.57
C LEU A 227 -11.17 -14.73 -6.30
N PHE A 228 -10.71 -13.49 -6.46
CA PHE A 228 -10.35 -12.65 -5.31
C PHE A 228 -11.58 -12.19 -4.53
N ALA A 229 -12.69 -11.85 -5.20
CA ALA A 229 -13.94 -11.52 -4.54
C ALA A 229 -14.44 -12.69 -3.68
N ALA A 230 -14.48 -13.90 -4.23
CA ALA A 230 -14.87 -15.11 -3.48
C ALA A 230 -13.96 -15.35 -2.27
N ARG A 231 -12.63 -15.26 -2.44
CA ARG A 231 -11.67 -15.41 -1.34
C ARG A 231 -11.95 -14.39 -0.22
N ASP A 232 -12.17 -13.13 -0.58
CA ASP A 232 -12.30 -12.06 0.41
C ASP A 232 -13.63 -12.17 1.17
N VAL A 233 -14.72 -12.62 0.52
CA VAL A 233 -15.99 -12.95 1.20
C VAL A 233 -15.78 -14.03 2.27
N TRP A 234 -15.05 -15.10 1.94
CA TRP A 234 -14.80 -16.18 2.89
C TRP A 234 -13.87 -15.79 4.02
N PHE A 235 -12.70 -15.20 3.72
CA PHE A 235 -11.65 -14.97 4.72
C PHE A 235 -11.79 -13.65 5.48
N VAL A 236 -12.42 -12.63 4.89
CA VAL A 236 -12.55 -11.31 5.52
C VAL A 236 -13.89 -11.17 6.24
N VAL A 237 -14.93 -11.85 5.79
CA VAL A 237 -16.28 -11.71 6.34
C VAL A 237 -16.73 -13.01 7.03
N ALA A 238 -16.85 -14.11 6.28
CA ALA A 238 -17.48 -15.33 6.79
C ALA A 238 -16.68 -15.98 7.93
N LEU A 239 -15.37 -16.11 7.79
CA LEU A 239 -14.53 -16.75 8.80
C LEU A 239 -14.48 -15.96 10.12
N PRO A 240 -14.24 -14.63 10.17
CA PRO A 240 -14.31 -13.87 11.41
C PRO A 240 -15.68 -13.93 12.09
N VAL A 241 -16.77 -13.83 11.32
CA VAL A 241 -18.13 -13.95 11.87
C VAL A 241 -18.34 -15.33 12.50
N TYR A 242 -17.94 -16.39 11.82
CA TYR A 242 -18.04 -17.76 12.34
C TYR A 242 -17.20 -17.96 13.61
N LEU A 243 -16.00 -17.39 13.69
CA LEU A 243 -15.14 -17.53 14.86
C LEU A 243 -15.59 -16.65 16.05
N SER A 244 -16.45 -15.66 15.82
CA SER A 244 -16.99 -14.77 16.86
C SER A 244 -18.35 -15.25 17.41
N SER A 245 -18.98 -16.23 16.77
CA SER A 245 -20.23 -16.88 17.21
C SER A 245 -19.94 -18.05 18.14
#